data_de8960c10bc4c66e1b3ddfedd06abb74
#
_entry.id   de8960c10bc4c66e1b3ddfedd06abb74
#
_cell.length_a   1.000
_cell.length_b   1.000
_cell.length_c   1.000
_cell.angle_alpha   90.00
_cell.angle_beta   90.00
_cell.angle_gamma   90.00
#
_symmetry.space_group_name_H-M   'P 1'
#
loop_
_entity.id
_entity.type
_entity.pdbx_description
1 polymer ?
#
loop_
_entity_poly.entity_id
_entity_poly.type
_entity_poly.pdbx_seq_one_letter_code
_entity_poly.pdbx_strand_id
1 'polypeptide(L)'
;MSSNPEIANSIQTGAFKTNYHDEGEGYPVFMIHGSGPGVTAWANWRLVIPVLAEHYRVIAPDMAGFGFTERLENYEYTMDNWVQHAVDLMDALGIEKAHLVGNSFGGGLAIALAIKHPERVNRLVLMGAAGVEFELTAGLDEVWGYEPSVANMRKMMDLFAYDRSLVTDELAELRYKATIQPGFQESFSKMFPAPRQRWVDALASDPEDIKKIQHETLMVHGREDVVVPPITSKTFFELLPNSQLHMFGKCGHWTQIEQNARFNKLVLDFFAEADQ
;
A
#
# COMPACT_ATOMS: atom_id res chain seq x y z
N MET A 1 -21.22 11.86 -18.50
CA MET A 1 -19.97 11.08 -18.52
C MET A 1 -19.73 10.64 -17.09
N SER A 2 -19.59 9.34 -16.84
CA SER A 2 -19.23 8.85 -15.49
C SER A 2 -17.86 9.43 -15.14
N SER A 3 -17.75 10.13 -14.01
CA SER A 3 -16.46 10.62 -13.51
C SER A 3 -15.58 9.40 -13.20
N ASN A 4 -14.28 9.47 -13.53
CA ASN A 4 -13.34 8.40 -13.18
C ASN A 4 -13.28 8.28 -11.63
N PRO A 5 -13.67 7.15 -11.04
CA PRO A 5 -13.69 7.00 -9.58
C PRO A 5 -12.30 7.02 -8.93
N GLU A 6 -11.23 6.88 -9.71
CA GLU A 6 -9.86 6.96 -9.22
C GLU A 6 -9.38 8.41 -8.97
N ILE A 7 -10.13 9.41 -9.49
CA ILE A 7 -9.86 10.83 -9.29
C ILE A 7 -10.89 11.38 -8.30
N ALA A 8 -10.43 11.82 -7.14
CA ALA A 8 -11.31 12.34 -6.09
C ALA A 8 -10.91 13.76 -5.68
N ASN A 9 -10.42 13.95 -4.46
CA ASN A 9 -9.99 15.24 -3.98
C ASN A 9 -8.56 15.55 -4.44
N SER A 10 -8.19 16.82 -4.46
CA SER A 10 -6.79 17.19 -4.64
C SER A 10 -6.41 18.35 -3.74
N ILE A 11 -5.21 18.28 -3.16
CA ILE A 11 -4.66 19.30 -2.27
C ILE A 11 -3.18 19.50 -2.57
N GLN A 12 -2.68 20.72 -2.33
CA GLN A 12 -1.24 20.98 -2.41
C GLN A 12 -0.55 20.37 -1.20
N THR A 13 0.41 19.48 -1.44
CA THR A 13 1.15 18.70 -0.45
C THR A 13 2.64 18.89 -0.71
N GLY A 14 3.28 19.78 0.02
CA GLY A 14 4.63 20.20 -0.31
C GLY A 14 4.72 20.71 -1.76
N ALA A 15 5.53 20.05 -2.58
CA ALA A 15 5.68 20.38 -4.00
C ALA A 15 4.61 19.74 -4.92
N PHE A 16 3.79 18.82 -4.42
CA PHE A 16 2.84 18.05 -5.22
C PHE A 16 1.42 18.59 -5.13
N LYS A 17 0.67 18.42 -6.22
CA LYS A 17 -0.78 18.36 -6.18
C LYS A 17 -1.19 16.90 -6.02
N THR A 18 -1.56 16.52 -4.81
CA THR A 18 -1.85 15.13 -4.43
C THR A 18 -3.31 14.79 -4.67
N ASN A 19 -3.57 13.71 -5.42
CA ASN A 19 -4.90 13.09 -5.51
C ASN A 19 -5.11 12.17 -4.29
N TYR A 20 -6.27 12.28 -3.64
CA TYR A 20 -6.59 11.46 -2.48
C TYR A 20 -8.10 11.28 -2.32
N HIS A 21 -8.51 10.15 -1.71
CA HIS A 21 -9.85 9.92 -1.22
C HIS A 21 -9.93 10.35 0.24
N ASP A 22 -11.05 10.96 0.63
CA ASP A 22 -11.36 11.40 2.00
C ASP A 22 -12.84 11.09 2.24
N GLU A 23 -13.11 10.00 2.95
CA GLU A 23 -14.46 9.49 3.15
C GLU A 23 -14.71 9.16 4.63
N GLY A 24 -15.96 9.36 5.09
CA GLY A 24 -16.35 9.14 6.48
C GLY A 24 -15.95 10.28 7.41
N GLU A 25 -16.16 10.05 8.69
CA GLU A 25 -15.90 11.01 9.77
C GLU A 25 -15.28 10.29 10.99
N GLY A 26 -14.72 11.03 11.93
CA GLY A 26 -14.15 10.49 13.16
C GLY A 26 -12.64 10.37 13.15
N TYR A 27 -12.11 9.35 13.84
CA TYR A 27 -10.65 9.17 13.94
C TYR A 27 -10.03 8.85 12.59
N PRO A 28 -8.90 9.48 12.21
CA PRO A 28 -8.34 9.29 10.87
C PRO A 28 -7.65 7.92 10.71
N VAL A 29 -7.92 7.30 9.56
CA VAL A 29 -7.22 6.12 9.04
C VAL A 29 -6.55 6.51 7.74
N PHE A 30 -5.23 6.42 7.68
CA PHE A 30 -4.42 6.76 6.53
C PHE A 30 -3.99 5.48 5.81
N MET A 31 -4.42 5.30 4.56
CA MET A 31 -4.27 4.05 3.80
C MET A 31 -3.27 4.20 2.66
N ILE A 32 -2.19 3.43 2.69
CA ILE A 32 -1.09 3.49 1.72
C ILE A 32 -1.13 2.26 0.81
N HIS A 33 -1.28 2.51 -0.49
CA HIS A 33 -1.37 1.47 -1.53
C HIS A 33 -0.03 0.77 -1.81
N GLY A 34 -0.06 -0.31 -2.59
CA GLY A 34 1.12 -1.02 -3.07
C GLY A 34 1.80 -0.35 -4.27
N SER A 35 2.87 -0.96 -4.78
CA SER A 35 3.70 -0.43 -5.87
C SER A 35 3.48 -1.11 -7.23
N GLY A 36 2.26 -1.51 -7.54
CA GLY A 36 1.94 -2.10 -8.84
C GLY A 36 1.86 -1.06 -9.98
N PRO A 37 2.08 -1.47 -11.25
CA PRO A 37 1.91 -0.58 -12.38
C PRO A 37 0.45 -0.11 -12.51
N GLY A 38 0.25 1.19 -12.74
CA GLY A 38 -1.07 1.80 -12.85
C GLY A 38 -1.91 1.78 -11.57
N VAL A 39 -1.29 1.50 -10.40
CA VAL A 39 -2.00 1.51 -9.13
C VAL A 39 -2.46 2.92 -8.76
N THR A 40 -3.64 2.99 -8.17
CA THR A 40 -4.18 4.17 -7.48
C THR A 40 -4.66 3.74 -6.10
N ALA A 41 -4.86 4.68 -5.21
CA ALA A 41 -5.47 4.40 -3.91
C ALA A 41 -6.84 3.73 -4.07
N TRP A 42 -7.67 4.22 -4.99
CA TRP A 42 -8.96 3.63 -5.27
C TRP A 42 -8.86 2.19 -5.78
N ALA A 43 -7.99 1.93 -6.78
CA ALA A 43 -7.81 0.58 -7.31
C ALA A 43 -7.38 -0.41 -6.22
N ASN A 44 -6.56 0.03 -5.27
CA ASN A 44 -6.09 -0.80 -4.15
C ASN A 44 -7.18 -0.98 -3.06
N TRP A 45 -7.92 0.08 -2.73
CA TRP A 45 -8.72 0.13 -1.50
C TRP A 45 -10.23 0.26 -1.70
N ARG A 46 -10.77 0.27 -2.93
CA ARG A 46 -12.20 0.48 -3.25
C ARG A 46 -13.19 -0.43 -2.50
N LEU A 47 -12.74 -1.62 -2.08
CA LEU A 47 -13.55 -2.57 -1.31
C LEU A 47 -13.39 -2.40 0.20
N VAL A 48 -12.45 -1.58 0.64
CA VAL A 48 -12.13 -1.34 2.05
C VAL A 48 -12.62 0.04 2.50
N ILE A 49 -12.36 1.07 1.70
CA ILE A 49 -12.74 2.46 2.00
C ILE A 49 -14.20 2.58 2.45
N PRO A 50 -15.21 2.09 1.70
CA PRO A 50 -16.62 2.28 2.09
C PRO A 50 -16.98 1.65 3.43
N VAL A 51 -16.32 0.52 3.76
CA VAL A 51 -16.61 -0.20 5.02
C VAL A 51 -15.96 0.50 6.21
N LEU A 52 -14.71 0.93 6.09
CA LEU A 52 -14.04 1.65 7.18
C LEU A 52 -14.63 3.06 7.37
N ALA A 53 -15.10 3.70 6.30
CA ALA A 53 -15.70 5.03 6.32
C ALA A 53 -17.04 5.10 7.09
N GLU A 54 -17.66 3.96 7.40
CA GLU A 54 -18.83 3.91 8.29
C GLU A 54 -18.45 4.22 9.75
N HIS A 55 -17.17 4.11 10.12
CA HIS A 55 -16.68 4.26 11.50
C HIS A 55 -15.53 5.24 11.67
N TYR A 56 -14.78 5.55 10.60
CA TYR A 56 -13.55 6.32 10.63
C TYR A 56 -13.50 7.33 9.48
N ARG A 57 -12.70 8.38 9.62
CA ARG A 57 -12.33 9.23 8.49
C ARG A 57 -11.21 8.56 7.71
N VAL A 58 -11.46 8.04 6.54
CA VAL A 58 -10.52 7.29 5.71
C VAL A 58 -9.85 8.22 4.70
N ILE A 59 -8.53 8.34 4.79
CA ILE A 59 -7.68 9.09 3.86
C ILE A 59 -6.84 8.10 3.05
N ALA A 60 -6.99 8.10 1.74
CA ALA A 60 -6.26 7.20 0.84
C ALA A 60 -5.66 8.01 -0.32
N PRO A 61 -4.37 8.42 -0.23
CA PRO A 61 -3.68 9.14 -1.29
C PRO A 61 -3.14 8.21 -2.37
N ASP A 62 -3.02 8.75 -3.58
CA ASP A 62 -2.05 8.29 -4.55
C ASP A 62 -0.67 8.83 -4.14
N MET A 63 0.25 7.95 -3.77
CA MET A 63 1.59 8.36 -3.36
C MET A 63 2.40 8.95 -4.53
N ALA A 64 3.38 9.78 -4.22
CA ALA A 64 4.23 10.42 -5.22
C ALA A 64 4.77 9.41 -6.26
N GLY A 65 4.55 9.71 -7.53
CA GLY A 65 4.89 8.85 -8.67
C GLY A 65 3.80 7.85 -9.09
N PHE A 66 2.74 7.71 -8.31
CA PHE A 66 1.61 6.81 -8.59
C PHE A 66 0.32 7.58 -8.89
N GLY A 67 -0.61 6.87 -9.51
CA GLY A 67 -1.97 7.33 -9.74
C GLY A 67 -2.05 8.72 -10.37
N PHE A 68 -2.96 9.54 -9.87
CA PHE A 68 -3.25 10.88 -10.37
C PHE A 68 -2.58 12.00 -9.56
N THR A 69 -1.70 11.66 -8.62
CA THR A 69 -0.82 12.65 -7.98
C THR A 69 0.16 13.21 -9.00
N GLU A 70 0.39 14.52 -8.94
CA GLU A 70 1.29 15.24 -9.83
C GLU A 70 2.68 14.59 -9.87
N ARG A 71 3.30 14.58 -11.04
CA ARG A 71 4.65 14.09 -11.25
C ARG A 71 5.61 15.23 -11.42
N LEU A 72 6.60 15.30 -10.52
CA LEU A 72 7.64 16.30 -10.60
C LEU A 72 8.79 15.82 -11.48
N GLU A 73 9.29 16.69 -12.32
CA GLU A 73 10.51 16.44 -13.09
C GLU A 73 11.69 16.25 -12.13
N ASN A 74 12.52 15.24 -12.38
CA ASN A 74 13.71 14.91 -11.58
C ASN A 74 13.45 14.54 -10.10
N TYR A 75 12.22 14.12 -9.76
CA TYR A 75 11.93 13.65 -8.41
C TYR A 75 12.61 12.30 -8.15
N GLU A 76 13.26 12.20 -6.98
CA GLU A 76 13.90 10.98 -6.53
C GLU A 76 12.92 10.15 -5.69
N TYR A 77 12.62 8.94 -6.15
CA TYR A 77 11.73 7.99 -5.47
C TYR A 77 12.51 7.22 -4.42
N THR A 78 12.56 7.77 -3.20
CA THR A 78 13.20 7.19 -2.03
C THR A 78 12.20 7.00 -0.89
N MET A 79 12.50 6.10 0.05
CA MET A 79 11.65 5.92 1.23
C MET A 79 11.48 7.23 2.01
N ASP A 80 12.55 8.01 2.18
CA ASP A 80 12.50 9.29 2.88
C ASP A 80 11.56 10.29 2.20
N ASN A 81 11.60 10.37 0.89
CA ASN A 81 10.76 11.27 0.12
C ASN A 81 9.29 10.83 0.13
N TRP A 82 9.01 9.51 0.12
CA TRP A 82 7.63 9.02 0.28
C TRP A 82 7.09 9.23 1.69
N VAL A 83 7.92 9.02 2.74
CA VAL A 83 7.54 9.37 4.13
C VAL A 83 7.22 10.85 4.25
N GLN A 84 8.08 11.72 3.70
CA GLN A 84 7.85 13.17 3.72
C GLN A 84 6.53 13.53 3.01
N HIS A 85 6.25 12.94 1.83
CA HIS A 85 4.99 13.18 1.12
C HIS A 85 3.76 12.78 1.95
N ALA A 86 3.84 11.65 2.67
CA ALA A 86 2.75 11.21 3.56
C ALA A 86 2.55 12.18 4.73
N VAL A 87 3.63 12.64 5.36
CA VAL A 87 3.59 13.62 6.45
C VAL A 87 3.04 14.97 5.97
N ASP A 88 3.52 15.47 4.84
CA ASP A 88 3.04 16.72 4.25
C ASP A 88 1.54 16.67 3.94
N LEU A 89 1.03 15.52 3.49
CA LEU A 89 -0.42 15.36 3.27
C LEU A 89 -1.18 15.35 4.59
N MET A 90 -0.69 14.64 5.60
CA MET A 90 -1.32 14.68 6.94
C MET A 90 -1.37 16.10 7.47
N ASP A 91 -0.29 16.88 7.31
CA ASP A 91 -0.22 18.28 7.75
C ASP A 91 -1.22 19.16 6.98
N ALA A 92 -1.27 19.02 5.64
CA ALA A 92 -2.20 19.76 4.79
C ALA A 92 -3.68 19.49 5.13
N LEU A 93 -3.98 18.29 5.64
CA LEU A 93 -5.33 17.88 6.07
C LEU A 93 -5.62 18.12 7.56
N GLY A 94 -4.66 18.67 8.31
CA GLY A 94 -4.78 18.90 9.75
C GLY A 94 -4.86 17.61 10.58
N ILE A 95 -4.22 16.55 10.11
CA ILE A 95 -4.19 15.24 10.77
C ILE A 95 -2.93 15.16 11.63
N GLU A 96 -3.07 15.32 12.93
CA GLU A 96 -1.94 15.22 13.86
C GLU A 96 -1.48 13.77 14.02
N LYS A 97 -2.42 12.82 14.11
CA LYS A 97 -2.18 11.39 14.35
C LYS A 97 -3.23 10.54 13.67
N ALA A 98 -2.84 9.38 13.11
CA ALA A 98 -3.74 8.46 12.43
C ALA A 98 -3.41 7.00 12.71
N HIS A 99 -4.40 6.11 12.51
CA HIS A 99 -4.11 4.71 12.22
C HIS A 99 -3.53 4.60 10.81
N LEU A 100 -2.54 3.76 10.59
CA LEU A 100 -1.97 3.50 9.27
C LEU A 100 -2.36 2.11 8.78
N VAL A 101 -2.77 2.02 7.53
CA VAL A 101 -2.99 0.74 6.83
C VAL A 101 -2.08 0.74 5.60
N GLY A 102 -1.11 -0.16 5.55
CA GLY A 102 -0.16 -0.23 4.44
C GLY A 102 -0.20 -1.57 3.71
N ASN A 103 -0.33 -1.53 2.39
CA ASN A 103 -0.26 -2.71 1.54
C ASN A 103 1.10 -2.80 0.85
N SER A 104 1.79 -3.95 0.98
CA SER A 104 3.01 -4.23 0.23
C SER A 104 4.07 -3.13 0.43
N PHE A 105 4.48 -2.41 -0.61
CA PHE A 105 5.26 -1.17 -0.54
C PHE A 105 4.74 -0.21 0.53
N GLY A 106 3.41 0.02 0.57
CA GLY A 106 2.78 0.89 1.56
C GLY A 106 2.95 0.42 2.99
N GLY A 107 3.13 -0.89 3.22
CA GLY A 107 3.47 -1.45 4.53
C GLY A 107 4.88 -1.07 4.96
N GLY A 108 5.85 -1.17 4.06
CA GLY A 108 7.22 -0.69 4.31
C GLY A 108 7.27 0.81 4.61
N LEU A 109 6.47 1.60 3.88
CA LEU A 109 6.35 3.03 4.12
C LEU A 109 5.71 3.34 5.48
N ALA A 110 4.67 2.59 5.88
CA ALA A 110 4.04 2.73 7.20
C ALA A 110 5.03 2.44 8.35
N ILE A 111 5.88 1.41 8.21
CA ILE A 111 6.97 1.11 9.15
C ILE A 111 7.98 2.25 9.21
N ALA A 112 8.45 2.73 8.05
CA ALA A 112 9.41 3.84 8.00
C ALA A 112 8.83 5.13 8.62
N LEU A 113 7.54 5.41 8.41
CA LEU A 113 6.85 6.53 9.03
C LEU A 113 6.76 6.35 10.55
N ALA A 114 6.42 5.15 11.04
CA ALA A 114 6.36 4.87 12.48
C ALA A 114 7.73 4.97 13.18
N ILE A 115 8.82 4.68 12.47
CA ILE A 115 10.19 4.86 12.98
C ILE A 115 10.55 6.35 13.06
N LYS A 116 10.27 7.12 11.98
CA LYS A 116 10.71 8.52 11.85
C LYS A 116 9.80 9.51 12.57
N HIS A 117 8.52 9.22 12.62
CA HIS A 117 7.46 10.06 13.16
C HIS A 117 6.50 9.25 14.05
N PRO A 118 6.99 8.62 15.13
CA PRO A 118 6.17 7.76 15.99
C PRO A 118 4.97 8.50 16.59
N GLU A 119 5.09 9.80 16.82
CA GLU A 119 4.02 10.65 17.35
C GLU A 119 2.82 10.78 16.39
N ARG A 120 3.04 10.54 15.08
CA ARG A 120 2.02 10.67 14.03
C ARG A 120 1.19 9.39 13.86
N VAL A 121 1.59 8.30 14.51
CA VAL A 121 1.00 6.97 14.34
C VAL A 121 0.30 6.53 15.62
N ASN A 122 -0.93 6.01 15.49
CA ASN A 122 -1.64 5.38 16.60
C ASN A 122 -1.49 3.84 16.54
N ARG A 123 -2.08 3.19 15.53
CA ARG A 123 -1.97 1.75 15.29
C ARG A 123 -1.54 1.47 13.85
N LEU A 124 -0.95 0.31 13.61
CA LEU A 124 -0.47 -0.14 12.31
C LEU A 124 -1.24 -1.38 11.85
N VAL A 125 -1.67 -1.39 10.60
CA VAL A 125 -2.10 -2.60 9.88
C VAL A 125 -1.18 -2.78 8.67
N LEU A 126 -0.47 -3.90 8.62
CA LEU A 126 0.49 -4.23 7.57
C LEU A 126 -0.05 -5.41 6.77
N MET A 127 -0.37 -5.20 5.51
CA MET A 127 -0.95 -6.22 4.63
C MET A 127 0.05 -6.63 3.54
N GLY A 128 0.52 -7.89 3.57
CA GLY A 128 1.50 -8.39 2.60
C GLY A 128 2.72 -7.47 2.50
N ALA A 129 3.20 -6.94 3.63
CA ALA A 129 4.09 -5.80 3.68
C ALA A 129 5.53 -6.13 3.29
N ALA A 130 6.14 -5.26 2.47
CA ALA A 130 7.59 -5.08 2.37
C ALA A 130 8.09 -4.27 3.59
N GLY A 131 9.40 -4.03 3.69
CA GLY A 131 9.97 -3.21 4.76
C GLY A 131 10.91 -3.98 5.71
N VAL A 132 11.11 -5.27 5.46
CA VAL A 132 12.23 -6.09 5.96
C VAL A 132 12.98 -6.67 4.77
N GLU A 133 14.22 -7.06 4.96
CA GLU A 133 15.00 -7.72 3.91
C GLU A 133 14.40 -9.10 3.56
N PHE A 134 14.33 -9.39 2.27
CA PHE A 134 14.01 -10.72 1.75
C PHE A 134 14.63 -10.89 0.35
N GLU A 135 14.82 -12.12 -0.07
CA GLU A 135 15.25 -12.42 -1.43
C GLU A 135 14.17 -12.06 -2.43
N LEU A 136 14.50 -11.24 -3.44
CA LEU A 136 13.58 -10.82 -4.48
C LEU A 136 12.89 -12.03 -5.11
N THR A 137 11.57 -12.09 -5.00
CA THR A 137 10.80 -13.15 -5.62
C THR A 137 10.69 -12.94 -7.13
N ALA A 138 10.53 -14.04 -7.87
CA ALA A 138 10.23 -13.95 -9.30
C ALA A 138 8.93 -13.16 -9.56
N GLY A 139 7.94 -13.26 -8.66
CA GLY A 139 6.69 -12.49 -8.75
C GLY A 139 6.90 -11.00 -8.63
N LEU A 140 7.67 -10.55 -7.65
CA LEU A 140 7.94 -9.11 -7.47
C LEU A 140 8.84 -8.55 -8.58
N ASP A 141 9.84 -9.34 -9.04
CA ASP A 141 10.68 -8.95 -10.18
C ASP A 141 9.85 -8.73 -11.45
N GLU A 142 8.86 -9.58 -11.69
CA GLU A 142 7.93 -9.42 -12.80
C GLU A 142 7.01 -8.21 -12.65
N VAL A 143 6.49 -7.95 -11.44
CA VAL A 143 5.67 -6.76 -11.15
C VAL A 143 6.44 -5.47 -11.42
N TRP A 144 7.66 -5.36 -10.89
CA TRP A 144 8.48 -4.16 -11.06
C TRP A 144 9.10 -4.04 -12.46
N GLY A 145 9.20 -5.16 -13.18
CA GLY A 145 9.65 -5.21 -14.57
C GLY A 145 8.55 -5.12 -15.61
N TYR A 146 7.33 -4.79 -15.20
CA TYR A 146 6.17 -4.75 -16.08
C TYR A 146 6.37 -3.85 -17.29
N GLU A 147 6.06 -4.39 -18.46
CA GLU A 147 5.93 -3.66 -19.73
C GLU A 147 4.47 -3.64 -20.17
N PRO A 148 3.93 -2.49 -20.60
CA PRO A 148 2.51 -2.34 -20.87
C PRO A 148 2.00 -3.23 -22.00
N SER A 149 1.17 -4.20 -21.65
CA SER A 149 0.33 -4.97 -22.55
C SER A 149 -0.80 -5.63 -21.76
N VAL A 150 -1.91 -5.95 -22.42
CA VAL A 150 -3.01 -6.70 -21.80
C VAL A 150 -2.53 -8.08 -21.33
N ALA A 151 -1.69 -8.75 -22.11
CA ALA A 151 -1.15 -10.07 -21.79
C ALA A 151 -0.26 -10.02 -20.53
N ASN A 152 0.65 -9.04 -20.42
CA ASN A 152 1.50 -8.86 -19.25
C ASN A 152 0.68 -8.45 -18.03
N MET A 153 -0.34 -7.60 -18.20
CA MET A 153 -1.25 -7.25 -17.12
C MET A 153 -1.98 -8.49 -16.60
N ARG A 154 -2.52 -9.33 -17.49
CA ARG A 154 -3.18 -10.57 -17.11
C ARG A 154 -2.24 -11.48 -16.31
N LYS A 155 -1.03 -11.70 -16.82
CA LYS A 155 -0.01 -12.51 -16.18
C LYS A 155 0.37 -11.98 -14.79
N MET A 156 0.54 -10.66 -14.66
CA MET A 156 0.83 -10.03 -13.38
C MET A 156 -0.31 -10.20 -12.37
N MET A 157 -1.56 -10.04 -12.82
CA MET A 157 -2.73 -10.22 -11.94
C MET A 157 -2.87 -11.67 -11.46
N ASP A 158 -2.49 -12.65 -12.29
CA ASP A 158 -2.43 -14.06 -11.91
C ASP A 158 -1.37 -14.35 -10.83
N LEU A 159 -0.35 -13.48 -10.67
CA LEU A 159 0.60 -13.55 -9.55
C LEU A 159 0.01 -12.98 -8.26
N PHE A 160 -0.85 -11.98 -8.36
CA PHE A 160 -1.47 -11.35 -7.18
C PHE A 160 -2.57 -12.20 -6.55
N ALA A 161 -3.37 -12.90 -7.36
CA ALA A 161 -4.53 -13.65 -6.90
C ALA A 161 -4.23 -15.15 -6.78
N TYR A 162 -4.55 -15.74 -5.63
CA TYR A 162 -4.64 -17.20 -5.50
C TYR A 162 -5.86 -17.72 -6.26
N ASP A 163 -7.02 -17.08 -6.07
CA ASP A 163 -8.23 -17.35 -6.82
C ASP A 163 -8.22 -16.63 -8.17
N ARG A 164 -7.73 -17.32 -9.18
CA ARG A 164 -7.63 -16.78 -10.53
C ARG A 164 -8.97 -16.51 -11.22
N SER A 165 -10.08 -16.99 -10.67
CA SER A 165 -11.42 -16.64 -11.19
C SER A 165 -11.74 -15.15 -11.04
N LEU A 166 -11.06 -14.46 -10.12
CA LEU A 166 -11.14 -13.01 -9.95
C LEU A 166 -10.44 -12.21 -11.07
N VAL A 167 -9.55 -12.86 -11.82
CA VAL A 167 -8.78 -12.24 -12.89
C VAL A 167 -9.49 -12.48 -14.21
N THR A 168 -10.34 -11.54 -14.61
CA THR A 168 -11.04 -11.57 -15.89
C THR A 168 -10.28 -10.80 -16.97
N ASP A 169 -10.58 -11.08 -18.24
CA ASP A 169 -9.97 -10.36 -19.36
C ASP A 169 -10.38 -8.89 -19.36
N GLU A 170 -11.64 -8.59 -18.99
CA GLU A 170 -12.13 -7.22 -18.86
C GLU A 170 -11.39 -6.45 -17.76
N LEU A 171 -11.10 -7.12 -16.62
CA LEU A 171 -10.32 -6.49 -15.55
C LEU A 171 -8.87 -6.26 -16.00
N ALA A 172 -8.25 -7.21 -16.70
CA ALA A 172 -6.90 -7.06 -17.25
C ALA A 172 -6.83 -5.91 -18.24
N GLU A 173 -7.81 -5.78 -19.13
CA GLU A 173 -7.89 -4.65 -20.08
C GLU A 173 -8.08 -3.30 -19.36
N LEU A 174 -8.96 -3.26 -18.35
CA LEU A 174 -9.19 -2.07 -17.53
C LEU A 174 -7.89 -1.62 -16.82
N ARG A 175 -7.18 -2.56 -16.20
CA ARG A 175 -5.92 -2.25 -15.49
C ARG A 175 -4.78 -1.90 -16.46
N TYR A 176 -4.70 -2.55 -17.62
CA TYR A 176 -3.78 -2.14 -18.68
C TYR A 176 -4.02 -0.68 -19.11
N LYS A 177 -5.28 -0.29 -19.32
CA LYS A 177 -5.62 1.10 -19.69
C LYS A 177 -5.19 2.11 -18.61
N ALA A 178 -5.17 1.72 -17.34
CA ALA A 178 -4.62 2.55 -16.27
C ALA A 178 -3.10 2.76 -16.44
N THR A 179 -2.34 1.73 -16.82
CA THR A 179 -0.88 1.83 -16.93
C THR A 179 -0.41 2.74 -18.09
N ILE A 180 -1.22 2.90 -19.10
CA ILE A 180 -0.89 3.74 -20.29
C ILE A 180 -1.43 5.17 -20.20
N GLN A 181 -1.94 5.59 -19.03
CA GLN A 181 -2.24 7.00 -18.79
C GLN A 181 -0.95 7.83 -18.85
N PRO A 182 -1.03 9.09 -19.32
CA PRO A 182 0.15 9.95 -19.44
C PRO A 182 0.97 10.02 -18.16
N GLY A 183 2.26 9.72 -18.24
CA GLY A 183 3.21 9.75 -17.13
C GLY A 183 3.21 8.53 -16.20
N PHE A 184 2.22 7.62 -16.27
CA PHE A 184 2.13 6.48 -15.34
C PHE A 184 3.29 5.50 -15.55
N GLN A 185 3.48 5.01 -16.75
CA GLN A 185 4.56 4.06 -17.02
C GLN A 185 5.95 4.70 -16.92
N GLU A 186 6.09 5.96 -17.30
CA GLU A 186 7.35 6.70 -17.22
C GLU A 186 7.82 6.86 -15.77
N SER A 187 6.92 7.17 -14.83
CA SER A 187 7.28 7.26 -13.42
C SER A 187 7.52 5.88 -12.82
N PHE A 188 6.66 4.89 -13.14
CA PHE A 188 6.77 3.54 -12.61
C PHE A 188 8.11 2.88 -12.99
N SER A 189 8.52 2.97 -14.25
CA SER A 189 9.78 2.37 -14.74
C SER A 189 11.04 3.00 -14.14
N LYS A 190 10.94 4.22 -13.59
CA LYS A 190 12.05 4.92 -12.91
C LYS A 190 12.21 4.50 -11.45
N MET A 191 11.16 3.94 -10.81
CA MET A 191 11.20 3.62 -9.38
C MET A 191 12.06 2.39 -9.07
N PHE A 192 11.91 1.33 -9.86
CA PHE A 192 12.49 0.02 -9.57
C PHE A 192 13.23 -0.59 -10.78
N PRO A 193 14.18 0.14 -11.43
CA PRO A 193 14.94 -0.41 -12.54
C PRO A 193 15.87 -1.56 -12.09
N ALA A 194 16.12 -2.51 -13.00
CA ALA A 194 17.03 -3.62 -12.75
C ALA A 194 18.48 -3.15 -12.45
N PRO A 195 19.25 -3.88 -11.62
CA PRO A 195 18.89 -5.08 -10.86
C PRO A 195 18.03 -4.73 -9.63
N ARG A 196 16.92 -5.48 -9.40
CA ARG A 196 15.86 -5.05 -8.50
C ARG A 196 16.00 -5.46 -7.04
N GLN A 197 16.87 -6.41 -6.69
CA GLN A 197 17.13 -6.76 -5.29
C GLN A 197 17.47 -5.53 -4.44
N ARG A 198 18.28 -4.61 -4.95
CA ARG A 198 18.64 -3.37 -4.26
C ARG A 198 17.46 -2.50 -3.82
N TRP A 199 16.30 -2.65 -4.48
CA TRP A 199 15.11 -1.89 -4.14
C TRP A 199 14.31 -2.56 -3.01
N VAL A 200 14.35 -3.90 -2.92
CA VAL A 200 13.86 -4.61 -1.73
C VAL A 200 14.67 -4.15 -0.51
N ASP A 201 16.00 -4.11 -0.65
CA ASP A 201 16.91 -3.70 0.41
C ASP A 201 16.70 -2.22 0.79
N ALA A 202 16.49 -1.35 -0.20
CA ALA A 202 16.23 0.08 0.03
C ALA A 202 14.85 0.38 0.67
N LEU A 203 13.88 -0.51 0.53
CA LEU A 203 12.58 -0.41 1.22
C LEU A 203 12.62 -1.00 2.64
N ALA A 204 13.64 -1.78 2.98
CA ALA A 204 13.79 -2.38 4.30
C ALA A 204 14.24 -1.34 5.33
N SER A 205 13.65 -1.39 6.52
CA SER A 205 14.08 -0.66 7.69
C SER A 205 15.06 -1.49 8.52
N ASP A 206 15.95 -0.84 9.27
CA ASP A 206 16.86 -1.53 10.18
C ASP A 206 16.06 -2.33 11.22
N PRO A 207 16.34 -3.62 11.44
CA PRO A 207 15.67 -4.44 12.44
C PRO A 207 15.73 -3.86 13.86
N GLU A 208 16.83 -3.18 14.21
CA GLU A 208 16.96 -2.56 15.54
C GLU A 208 16.04 -1.32 15.70
N ASP A 209 15.71 -0.64 14.60
CA ASP A 209 14.72 0.44 14.63
C ASP A 209 13.29 -0.10 14.64
N ILE A 210 13.01 -1.18 13.91
CA ILE A 210 11.70 -1.87 13.96
C ILE A 210 11.38 -2.33 15.39
N LYS A 211 12.33 -2.89 16.13
CA LYS A 211 12.17 -3.32 17.53
C LYS A 211 11.78 -2.20 18.49
N LYS A 212 12.07 -0.96 18.14
CA LYS A 212 11.72 0.22 18.96
C LYS A 212 10.28 0.68 18.77
N ILE A 213 9.59 0.21 17.72
CA ILE A 213 8.18 0.56 17.47
C ILE A 213 7.32 -0.04 18.59
N GLN A 214 6.63 0.85 19.33
CA GLN A 214 5.77 0.45 20.46
C GLN A 214 4.27 0.41 20.08
N HIS A 215 3.93 0.79 18.85
CA HIS A 215 2.56 0.82 18.36
C HIS A 215 1.98 -0.60 18.24
N GLU A 216 0.73 -0.76 18.68
CA GLU A 216 -0.03 -1.97 18.39
C GLU A 216 -0.09 -2.19 16.88
N THR A 217 0.31 -3.37 16.43
CA THR A 217 0.46 -3.69 15.02
C THR A 217 -0.25 -5.01 14.66
N LEU A 218 -1.10 -4.96 13.65
CA LEU A 218 -1.71 -6.15 13.05
C LEU A 218 -1.05 -6.42 11.70
N MET A 219 -0.40 -7.58 11.56
CA MET A 219 0.02 -8.09 10.24
C MET A 219 -1.06 -9.01 9.67
N VAL A 220 -1.41 -8.81 8.39
CA VAL A 220 -2.34 -9.66 7.64
C VAL A 220 -1.65 -10.11 6.36
N HIS A 221 -1.63 -11.43 6.08
CA HIS A 221 -0.91 -11.94 4.91
C HIS A 221 -1.64 -13.13 4.28
N GLY A 222 -1.60 -13.22 2.96
CA GLY A 222 -1.99 -14.42 2.23
C GLY A 222 -0.87 -15.47 2.27
N ARG A 223 -1.18 -16.69 2.68
CA ARG A 223 -0.17 -17.76 2.79
C ARG A 223 0.46 -18.13 1.44
N GLU A 224 -0.28 -17.97 0.36
CA GLU A 224 0.13 -18.28 -1.00
C GLU A 224 0.62 -17.04 -1.77
N ASP A 225 1.00 -15.97 -1.07
CA ASP A 225 1.60 -14.78 -1.69
C ASP A 225 2.97 -15.12 -2.31
N VAL A 226 3.06 -14.97 -3.63
CA VAL A 226 4.28 -15.20 -4.42
C VAL A 226 4.99 -13.90 -4.82
N VAL A 227 4.44 -12.75 -4.41
CA VAL A 227 4.97 -11.40 -4.69
C VAL A 227 5.82 -10.93 -3.52
N VAL A 228 5.21 -10.76 -2.34
CA VAL A 228 5.92 -10.54 -1.08
C VAL A 228 5.79 -11.80 -0.24
N PRO A 229 6.89 -12.49 0.07
CA PRO A 229 6.80 -13.81 0.70
C PRO A 229 6.30 -13.68 2.15
N PRO A 230 5.46 -14.63 2.65
CA PRO A 230 4.91 -14.58 4.01
C PRO A 230 5.94 -14.52 5.15
N ILE A 231 7.19 -14.83 4.84
CA ILE A 231 8.28 -14.70 5.81
C ILE A 231 8.44 -13.25 6.29
N THR A 232 8.13 -12.24 5.45
CA THR A 232 8.23 -10.82 5.86
C THR A 232 7.33 -10.53 7.04
N SER A 233 6.06 -10.97 7.03
CA SER A 233 5.14 -10.79 8.17
C SER A 233 5.56 -11.58 9.40
N LYS A 234 6.18 -12.75 9.24
CA LYS A 234 6.75 -13.51 10.37
C LYS A 234 7.94 -12.76 10.99
N THR A 235 8.81 -12.19 10.14
CA THR A 235 9.94 -11.36 10.59
C THR A 235 9.43 -10.13 11.34
N PHE A 236 8.42 -9.43 10.84
CA PHE A 236 7.80 -8.33 11.58
C PHE A 236 7.22 -8.78 12.93
N PHE A 237 6.55 -9.93 12.96
CA PHE A 237 5.99 -10.48 14.19
C PHE A 237 7.05 -10.81 15.25
N GLU A 238 8.24 -11.23 14.83
CA GLU A 238 9.39 -11.48 15.73
C GLU A 238 10.05 -10.18 16.19
N LEU A 239 10.04 -9.12 15.38
CA LEU A 239 10.69 -7.85 15.71
C LEU A 239 9.79 -6.88 16.49
N LEU A 240 8.49 -6.82 16.17
CA LEU A 240 7.55 -5.87 16.75
C LEU A 240 7.02 -6.39 18.10
N PRO A 241 7.27 -5.70 19.21
CA PRO A 241 6.93 -6.20 20.56
C PRO A 241 5.41 -6.29 20.79
N ASN A 242 4.63 -5.39 20.22
CA ASN A 242 3.18 -5.30 20.39
C ASN A 242 2.47 -5.65 19.07
N SER A 243 2.50 -6.92 18.69
CA SER A 243 2.01 -7.30 17.36
C SER A 243 1.17 -8.57 17.35
N GLN A 244 0.30 -8.64 16.34
CA GLN A 244 -0.57 -9.77 16.03
C GLN A 244 -0.34 -10.18 14.58
N LEU A 245 -0.35 -11.47 14.27
CA LEU A 245 -0.22 -11.99 12.92
C LEU A 245 -1.43 -12.84 12.55
N HIS A 246 -2.14 -12.42 11.51
CA HIS A 246 -3.21 -13.20 10.89
C HIS A 246 -2.83 -13.64 9.48
N MET A 247 -2.85 -14.94 9.23
CA MET A 247 -2.49 -15.50 7.92
C MET A 247 -3.68 -16.25 7.32
N PHE A 248 -4.07 -15.85 6.11
CA PHE A 248 -5.15 -16.50 5.36
C PHE A 248 -4.58 -17.59 4.45
N GLY A 249 -5.06 -18.83 4.59
CA GLY A 249 -4.85 -19.88 3.59
C GLY A 249 -5.75 -19.67 2.37
N LYS A 250 -5.32 -20.16 1.20
CA LYS A 250 -5.98 -19.96 -0.09
C LYS A 250 -6.16 -18.47 -0.41
N CYS A 251 -5.09 -17.71 -0.24
CA CYS A 251 -5.06 -16.28 -0.41
C CYS A 251 -3.67 -15.86 -0.89
N GLY A 252 -3.62 -15.07 -1.94
CA GLY A 252 -2.40 -14.50 -2.52
C GLY A 252 -2.09 -13.11 -1.97
N HIS A 253 -1.51 -12.28 -2.83
CA HIS A 253 -1.10 -10.92 -2.50
C HIS A 253 -2.30 -9.95 -2.33
N TRP A 254 -3.43 -10.23 -2.98
CA TRP A 254 -4.64 -9.41 -2.92
C TRP A 254 -5.55 -9.75 -1.74
N THR A 255 -5.00 -9.80 -0.53
CA THR A 255 -5.73 -10.19 0.69
C THR A 255 -7.01 -9.37 0.89
N GLN A 256 -6.99 -8.06 0.66
CA GLN A 256 -8.14 -7.16 0.80
C GLN A 256 -9.23 -7.38 -0.28
N ILE A 257 -8.93 -8.12 -1.33
CA ILE A 257 -9.87 -8.50 -2.39
C ILE A 257 -10.36 -9.92 -2.16
N GLU A 258 -9.44 -10.89 -2.02
CA GLU A 258 -9.75 -12.31 -1.89
C GLU A 258 -10.44 -12.66 -0.56
N GLN A 259 -10.12 -11.93 0.51
CA GLN A 259 -10.65 -12.13 1.86
C GLN A 259 -11.36 -10.86 2.38
N ASN A 260 -11.97 -10.09 1.50
CA ASN A 260 -12.46 -8.73 1.77
C ASN A 260 -13.27 -8.61 3.06
N ALA A 261 -14.35 -9.39 3.23
CA ALA A 261 -15.20 -9.29 4.41
C ALA A 261 -14.44 -9.62 5.72
N ARG A 262 -13.54 -10.61 5.67
CA ARG A 262 -12.74 -11.02 6.82
C ARG A 262 -11.63 -10.02 7.12
N PHE A 263 -11.00 -9.47 6.09
CA PHE A 263 -9.99 -8.42 6.22
C PHE A 263 -10.60 -7.17 6.87
N ASN A 264 -11.72 -6.68 6.34
CA ASN A 264 -12.40 -5.50 6.88
C ASN A 264 -12.80 -5.71 8.34
N LYS A 265 -13.36 -6.89 8.68
CA LYS A 265 -13.71 -7.20 10.06
C LYS A 265 -12.50 -7.20 10.99
N LEU A 266 -11.38 -7.82 10.59
CA LEU A 266 -10.16 -7.83 11.39
C LEU A 266 -9.63 -6.42 11.67
N VAL A 267 -9.63 -5.57 10.65
CA VAL A 267 -9.16 -4.18 10.77
C VAL A 267 -10.07 -3.37 11.69
N LEU A 268 -11.41 -3.49 11.53
CA LEU A 268 -12.37 -2.80 12.39
C LEU A 268 -12.28 -3.27 13.85
N ASP A 269 -12.22 -4.57 14.10
CA ASP A 269 -12.09 -5.13 15.45
C ASP A 269 -10.78 -4.63 16.10
N PHE A 270 -9.67 -4.64 15.35
CA PHE A 270 -8.37 -4.19 15.84
C PHE A 270 -8.33 -2.69 16.16
N PHE A 271 -8.97 -1.85 15.35
CA PHE A 271 -9.02 -0.40 15.63
C PHE A 271 -9.95 -0.08 16.80
N ALA A 272 -11.09 -0.78 16.93
CA ALA A 272 -12.02 -0.59 18.04
C ALA A 272 -11.42 -0.89 19.42
N GLU A 273 -10.35 -1.69 19.50
CA GLU A 273 -9.61 -1.89 20.75
C GLU A 273 -8.88 -0.61 21.23
N ALA A 274 -8.61 0.34 20.32
CA ALA A 274 -7.97 1.62 20.68
C ALA A 274 -8.95 2.61 21.34
N ASP A 275 -10.25 2.39 21.16
CA ASP A 275 -11.31 3.27 21.65
C ASP A 275 -11.79 2.86 23.06
N GLN A 276 -11.23 1.80 23.65
CA GLN A 276 -11.49 1.30 24.99
C GLN A 276 -10.44 1.80 26.00
#